data_e36406fe1d18c4609a6482c3aff5e704
#
_entry.id   e36406fe1d18c4609a6482c3aff5e704
#
_cell.length_a   1.000
_cell.length_b   1.000
_cell.length_c   1.000
_cell.angle_alpha   90.00
_cell.angle_beta   90.00
_cell.angle_gamma   90.00
#
_symmetry.space_group_name_H-M   'P 1'
#
loop_
_entity.id
_entity.type
_entity.pdbx_description
1 polymer ?
#
loop_
_entity_poly.entity_id
_entity_poly.type
_entity_poly.pdbx_seq_one_letter_code
_entity_poly.pdbx_strand_id
1 'polypeptide(L)'
;MPQSKIHAILENIITLTSERDSSGLELALAQTLLKLAAPETMTLYHANKIDNLSHTSRSDDSDDLKEKIPAGLLFALKECLMSGNTIYAKRNEKDIILFPLIGSKSRAIGVIKVEAEKDSYDHLLTIMILKIYNNFVGLMNENERDTLTGLLNRKTFDQKINGIISNLQDIPNRRIEDNENLAYLAIFDIDHFKRVNDTYGHLIGDEVLLLFSQQMVNTFRDNDLIFRFGGEEFVGLFYCPSDQAMTLVLNRFRKIIENFNFPQVGKVTVSCGFTKIDAFELSTKLIDQADTALYHAKNNGRNQVCQHEELISSGLLEHSDNTGEIELF
;
A
#
# COMPACT_ATOMS: atom_id res chain seq x y z
N MET A 1 27.10 2.97 31.03
CA MET A 1 27.34 2.42 29.69
C MET A 1 28.63 3.00 29.11
N PRO A 2 29.49 2.22 28.42
CA PRO A 2 30.66 2.80 27.74
C PRO A 2 30.19 3.75 26.64
N GLN A 3 30.90 4.86 26.46
CA GLN A 3 30.57 5.91 25.47
C GLN A 3 30.44 5.34 24.02
N SER A 4 31.21 4.28 23.70
CA SER A 4 31.15 3.57 22.42
C SER A 4 29.80 2.86 22.17
N LYS A 5 29.18 2.31 23.22
CA LYS A 5 27.86 1.65 23.10
C LYS A 5 26.72 2.67 22.83
N ILE A 6 26.83 3.86 23.47
CA ILE A 6 25.84 4.93 23.23
C ILE A 6 25.97 5.45 21.80
N HIS A 7 27.16 5.65 21.30
CA HIS A 7 27.42 6.11 19.93
C HIS A 7 26.84 5.11 18.90
N ALA A 8 27.12 3.81 19.08
CA ALA A 8 26.56 2.77 18.21
C ALA A 8 25.01 2.73 18.22
N ILE A 9 24.37 2.94 19.39
CA ILE A 9 22.91 3.02 19.50
C ILE A 9 22.38 4.21 18.68
N LEU A 10 22.97 5.39 18.84
CA LEU A 10 22.55 6.61 18.13
C LEU A 10 22.71 6.46 16.61
N GLU A 11 23.83 5.94 16.12
CA GLU A 11 24.06 5.70 14.69
C GLU A 11 23.00 4.74 14.09
N ASN A 12 22.70 3.64 14.77
CA ASN A 12 21.69 2.70 14.29
C ASN A 12 20.26 3.28 14.33
N ILE A 13 19.94 4.13 15.31
CA ILE A 13 18.66 4.84 15.35
C ILE A 13 18.58 5.85 14.19
N ILE A 14 19.68 6.60 13.91
CA ILE A 14 19.72 7.51 12.77
C ILE A 14 19.51 6.74 11.47
N THR A 15 20.19 5.60 11.27
CA THR A 15 19.99 4.75 10.10
C THR A 15 18.54 4.29 9.98
N LEU A 16 17.94 3.79 11.07
CA LEU A 16 16.54 3.35 11.11
C LEU A 16 15.58 4.48 10.71
N THR A 17 15.79 5.69 11.23
CA THR A 17 14.90 6.84 10.99
C THR A 17 15.20 7.60 9.68
N SER A 18 16.26 7.24 8.95
CA SER A 18 16.58 7.80 7.63
C SER A 18 15.90 7.08 6.48
N GLU A 19 15.39 5.87 6.70
CA GLU A 19 14.66 5.10 5.70
C GLU A 19 13.36 5.82 5.30
N ARG A 20 12.97 5.66 4.03
CA ARG A 20 11.82 6.35 3.44
C ARG A 20 10.75 5.43 2.89
N ASP A 21 11.00 4.13 2.91
CA ASP A 21 10.05 3.10 2.49
C ASP A 21 9.96 1.97 3.53
N SER A 22 8.85 1.24 3.52
CA SER A 22 8.57 0.20 4.51
C SER A 22 9.59 -0.95 4.46
N SER A 23 10.06 -1.34 3.27
CA SER A 23 10.99 -2.47 3.12
C SER A 23 12.38 -2.14 3.64
N GLY A 24 12.89 -0.95 3.33
CA GLY A 24 14.15 -0.41 3.89
C GLY A 24 14.07 -0.29 5.40
N LEU A 25 12.94 0.20 5.92
CA LEU A 25 12.72 0.37 7.35
C LEU A 25 12.69 -0.97 8.11
N GLU A 26 12.03 -2.01 7.55
CA GLU A 26 12.04 -3.36 8.15
C GLU A 26 13.45 -3.97 8.16
N LEU A 27 14.21 -3.77 7.08
CA LEU A 27 15.60 -4.21 6.99
C LEU A 27 16.50 -3.50 8.01
N ALA A 28 16.37 -2.17 8.11
CA ALA A 28 17.10 -1.37 9.07
C ALA A 28 16.76 -1.75 10.52
N LEU A 29 15.47 -2.03 10.81
CA LEU A 29 15.03 -2.56 12.10
C LEU A 29 15.70 -3.89 12.43
N ALA A 30 15.67 -4.85 11.48
CA ALA A 30 16.29 -6.15 11.67
C ALA A 30 17.80 -6.04 11.96
N GLN A 31 18.51 -5.24 11.17
CA GLN A 31 19.95 -4.99 11.38
C GLN A 31 20.24 -4.30 12.72
N THR A 32 19.43 -3.34 13.11
CA THR A 32 19.56 -2.62 14.39
C THR A 32 19.37 -3.56 15.57
N LEU A 33 18.33 -4.42 15.53
CA LEU A 33 18.08 -5.39 16.59
C LEU A 33 19.20 -6.44 16.69
N LEU A 34 19.69 -6.95 15.57
CA LEU A 34 20.80 -7.91 15.55
C LEU A 34 22.07 -7.32 16.13
N LYS A 35 22.41 -6.07 15.79
CA LYS A 35 23.63 -5.42 16.26
C LYS A 35 23.57 -4.99 17.73
N LEU A 36 22.44 -4.49 18.19
CA LEU A 36 22.35 -3.83 19.50
C LEU A 36 21.80 -4.77 20.58
N ALA A 37 20.84 -5.61 20.27
CA ALA A 37 20.21 -6.53 21.21
C ALA A 37 20.85 -7.92 21.19
N ALA A 38 21.59 -8.25 20.12
CA ALA A 38 22.33 -9.51 19.95
C ALA A 38 21.50 -10.77 20.33
N PRO A 39 20.30 -10.94 19.76
CA PRO A 39 19.53 -12.16 20.00
C PRO A 39 20.24 -13.36 19.39
N GLU A 40 20.03 -14.56 19.95
CA GLU A 40 20.56 -15.79 19.39
C GLU A 40 19.94 -16.09 18.00
N THR A 41 18.62 -15.96 17.94
CA THR A 41 17.88 -16.04 16.66
C THR A 41 16.79 -14.99 16.59
N MET A 42 16.55 -14.50 15.36
CA MET A 42 15.46 -13.58 15.08
C MET A 42 14.74 -14.00 13.79
N THR A 43 13.42 -14.02 13.83
CA THR A 43 12.58 -14.38 12.67
C THR A 43 11.45 -13.38 12.52
N LEU A 44 11.24 -12.87 11.31
CA LEU A 44 10.12 -12.01 10.96
C LEU A 44 9.01 -12.84 10.31
N TYR A 45 7.79 -12.72 10.81
CA TYR A 45 6.58 -13.32 10.27
C TYR A 45 5.65 -12.24 9.78
N HIS A 46 5.33 -12.21 8.48
CA HIS A 46 4.36 -11.28 7.90
C HIS A 46 2.93 -11.81 8.01
N ALA A 47 1.99 -10.92 8.34
CA ALA A 47 0.59 -11.25 8.58
C ALA A 47 -0.27 -11.42 7.32
N ASN A 48 0.28 -11.16 6.13
CA ASN A 48 -0.47 -11.06 4.86
C ASN A 48 -1.33 -12.29 4.49
N LYS A 49 -1.15 -13.42 5.18
CA LYS A 49 -2.02 -14.60 5.06
C LYS A 49 -2.11 -15.27 6.43
N ILE A 50 -3.19 -15.05 7.15
CA ILE A 50 -3.44 -15.62 8.49
C ILE A 50 -3.33 -17.16 8.50
N ASP A 51 -3.57 -17.82 7.37
CA ASP A 51 -3.44 -19.28 7.21
C ASP A 51 -2.08 -19.71 6.64
N ASN A 52 -1.31 -18.79 6.03
CA ASN A 52 0.02 -19.03 5.49
C ASN A 52 0.95 -17.90 5.93
N LEU A 53 1.39 -17.90 7.20
CA LEU A 53 2.43 -16.99 7.65
C LEU A 53 3.72 -17.29 6.88
N SER A 54 4.13 -16.39 5.98
CA SER A 54 5.44 -16.46 5.35
C SER A 54 6.48 -15.98 6.37
N HIS A 55 7.55 -16.72 6.57
CA HIS A 55 8.68 -16.29 7.37
C HIS A 55 9.85 -15.93 6.47
N THR A 56 10.53 -14.85 6.77
CA THR A 56 11.87 -14.57 6.27
C THR A 56 12.85 -14.74 7.43
N SER A 57 13.61 -15.83 7.44
CA SER A 57 14.76 -15.95 8.33
C SER A 57 15.93 -15.19 7.70
N ARG A 58 16.55 -14.28 8.45
CA ARG A 58 17.83 -13.68 8.09
C ARG A 58 18.86 -14.04 9.13
N SER A 59 19.40 -15.20 8.97
CA SER A 59 20.76 -15.54 9.34
C SER A 59 21.26 -16.51 8.29
N ASP A 60 22.23 -16.08 7.49
CA ASP A 60 22.98 -16.83 6.50
C ASP A 60 22.24 -17.58 5.38
N ASP A 61 22.80 -17.39 4.17
CA ASP A 61 22.51 -18.11 2.94
C ASP A 61 22.31 -19.59 3.15
N SER A 62 21.07 -20.04 3.14
CA SER A 62 20.72 -21.38 2.69
C SER A 62 19.22 -21.42 2.34
N ASP A 63 18.98 -21.53 1.04
CA ASP A 63 17.72 -21.93 0.43
C ASP A 63 17.17 -23.21 1.07
N ASP A 64 15.81 -23.30 1.12
CA ASP A 64 15.04 -24.51 1.41
C ASP A 64 15.05 -25.07 2.83
N LEU A 65 14.27 -24.46 3.71
CA LEU A 65 13.53 -25.21 4.73
C LEU A 65 12.18 -24.54 5.00
N LYS A 66 11.12 -25.06 4.37
CA LYS A 66 9.73 -24.88 4.81
C LYS A 66 9.53 -25.60 6.14
N GLU A 67 10.09 -25.08 7.21
CA GLU A 67 9.87 -25.58 8.54
C GLU A 67 8.40 -25.35 8.90
N LYS A 68 7.65 -26.42 9.11
CA LYS A 68 6.27 -26.34 9.60
C LYS A 68 6.29 -25.64 10.96
N ILE A 69 5.70 -24.47 11.05
CA ILE A 69 5.56 -23.72 12.29
C ILE A 69 4.85 -24.62 13.32
N PRO A 70 5.44 -24.89 14.49
CA PRO A 70 4.78 -25.67 15.52
C PRO A 70 3.43 -25.08 15.93
N ALA A 71 2.41 -25.91 16.15
CA ALA A 71 1.04 -25.45 16.41
C ALA A 71 0.95 -24.48 17.60
N GLY A 72 1.73 -24.68 18.66
CA GLY A 72 1.79 -23.78 19.80
C GLY A 72 2.39 -22.41 19.47
N LEU A 73 3.42 -22.37 18.61
CA LEU A 73 4.00 -21.11 18.13
C LEU A 73 3.04 -20.38 17.20
N LEU A 74 2.35 -21.11 16.31
CA LEU A 74 1.34 -20.52 15.43
C LEU A 74 0.20 -19.87 16.23
N PHE A 75 -0.25 -20.50 17.31
CA PHE A 75 -1.26 -19.91 18.20
C PHE A 75 -0.76 -18.61 18.83
N ALA A 76 0.44 -18.60 19.38
CA ALA A 76 1.04 -17.42 20.01
C ALA A 76 1.29 -16.28 18.98
N LEU A 77 1.70 -16.62 17.75
CA LEU A 77 1.85 -15.63 16.67
C LEU A 77 0.50 -14.99 16.31
N LYS A 78 -0.57 -15.78 16.18
CA LYS A 78 -1.92 -15.28 15.91
C LYS A 78 -2.43 -14.39 17.06
N GLU A 79 -2.21 -14.80 18.29
CA GLU A 79 -2.58 -14.01 19.48
C GLU A 79 -1.83 -12.67 19.52
N CYS A 80 -0.51 -12.68 19.23
CA CYS A 80 0.29 -11.46 19.14
C CYS A 80 -0.20 -10.52 18.03
N LEU A 81 -0.54 -11.05 16.85
CA LEU A 81 -1.10 -10.28 15.73
C LEU A 81 -2.46 -9.68 16.07
N MET A 82 -3.33 -10.44 16.72
CA MET A 82 -4.70 -9.99 17.01
C MET A 82 -4.75 -8.99 18.16
N SER A 83 -3.95 -9.24 19.22
CA SER A 83 -3.93 -8.38 20.41
C SER A 83 -3.09 -7.12 20.24
N GLY A 84 -2.11 -7.13 19.31
CA GLY A 84 -1.11 -6.09 19.20
C GLY A 84 -0.18 -5.97 20.41
N ASN A 85 -0.14 -6.98 21.26
CA ASN A 85 0.66 -7.01 22.49
C ASN A 85 1.86 -7.95 22.35
N THR A 86 2.95 -7.60 23.04
CA THR A 86 4.12 -8.48 23.17
C THR A 86 3.79 -9.71 23.97
N ILE A 87 4.12 -10.89 23.45
CA ILE A 87 3.93 -12.18 24.14
C ILE A 87 5.28 -12.74 24.56
N TYR A 88 5.36 -13.20 25.81
CA TYR A 88 6.53 -13.85 26.38
C TYR A 88 6.25 -15.33 26.57
N ALA A 89 7.14 -16.17 26.08
CA ALA A 89 7.08 -17.62 26.22
C ALA A 89 8.46 -18.19 26.57
N LYS A 90 8.48 -19.42 27.08
CA LYS A 90 9.72 -20.16 27.37
C LYS A 90 9.70 -21.50 26.66
N ARG A 91 10.83 -21.86 26.09
CA ARG A 91 11.04 -23.18 25.48
C ARG A 91 12.49 -23.63 25.70
N ASN A 92 12.69 -24.81 26.32
CA ASN A 92 14.02 -25.41 26.54
C ASN A 92 15.03 -24.43 27.15
N GLU A 93 14.67 -23.77 28.25
CA GLU A 93 15.46 -22.74 28.97
C GLU A 93 15.75 -21.46 28.19
N LYS A 94 15.27 -21.34 26.94
CA LYS A 94 15.35 -20.09 26.17
C LYS A 94 14.10 -19.26 26.34
N ASP A 95 14.29 -17.96 26.44
CA ASP A 95 13.21 -16.99 26.39
C ASP A 95 12.82 -16.74 24.93
N ILE A 96 11.52 -16.86 24.63
CA ILE A 96 10.94 -16.53 23.33
C ILE A 96 10.09 -15.29 23.51
N ILE A 97 10.34 -14.29 22.70
CA ILE A 97 9.59 -13.04 22.75
C ILE A 97 9.00 -12.80 21.37
N LEU A 98 7.69 -12.55 21.32
CA LEU A 98 6.96 -12.20 20.10
C LEU A 98 6.58 -10.73 20.18
N PHE A 99 7.11 -9.91 19.28
CA PHE A 99 6.85 -8.47 19.20
C PHE A 99 5.97 -8.17 17.98
N PRO A 100 4.79 -7.52 18.16
CA PRO A 100 3.98 -7.09 17.03
C PRO A 100 4.64 -5.92 16.31
N LEU A 101 4.71 -6.02 15.00
CA LEU A 101 5.00 -4.88 14.13
C LEU A 101 3.68 -4.20 13.79
N ILE A 102 3.53 -2.97 14.24
CA ILE A 102 2.31 -2.21 14.04
C ILE A 102 2.42 -1.44 12.72
N GLY A 103 1.51 -1.71 11.80
CA GLY A 103 1.37 -1.00 10.54
C GLY A 103 0.35 0.14 10.59
N SER A 104 -0.11 0.55 9.42
CA SER A 104 -1.19 1.53 9.28
C SER A 104 -2.47 1.06 10.00
N LYS A 105 -3.24 1.99 10.55
CA LYS A 105 -4.49 1.76 11.31
C LYS A 105 -4.31 1.00 12.63
N SER A 106 -3.13 1.10 13.27
CA SER A 106 -2.82 0.42 14.55
C SER A 106 -3.03 -1.11 14.50
N ARG A 107 -3.02 -1.70 13.31
CA ARG A 107 -3.13 -3.15 13.13
C ARG A 107 -1.74 -3.76 13.00
N ALA A 108 -1.52 -4.91 13.64
CA ALA A 108 -0.26 -5.63 13.47
C ALA A 108 -0.17 -6.20 12.04
N ILE A 109 0.95 -5.88 11.35
CA ILE A 109 1.27 -6.34 9.99
C ILE A 109 2.25 -7.50 9.98
N GLY A 110 2.85 -7.78 11.12
CA GLY A 110 3.79 -8.86 11.30
C GLY A 110 4.14 -9.09 12.77
N VAL A 111 4.96 -10.10 13.01
CA VAL A 111 5.51 -10.41 14.35
C VAL A 111 6.99 -10.71 14.21
N ILE A 112 7.81 -10.05 15.02
CA ILE A 112 9.21 -10.43 15.21
C ILE A 112 9.27 -11.44 16.36
N LYS A 113 9.74 -12.66 16.06
CA LYS A 113 10.13 -13.64 17.08
C LYS A 113 11.60 -13.47 17.40
N VAL A 114 11.92 -13.36 18.67
CA VAL A 114 13.28 -13.34 19.19
C VAL A 114 13.45 -14.51 20.14
N GLU A 115 14.53 -15.26 19.98
CA GLU A 115 14.96 -16.30 20.93
C GLU A 115 16.32 -15.90 21.50
N ALA A 116 16.47 -16.02 22.80
CA ALA A 116 17.70 -15.71 23.50
C ALA A 116 17.88 -16.60 24.74
N GLU A 117 19.14 -16.84 25.11
CA GLU A 117 19.44 -17.47 26.40
C GLU A 117 19.01 -16.54 27.53
N LYS A 118 18.62 -17.16 28.64
CA LYS A 118 18.24 -16.44 29.86
C LYS A 118 19.35 -15.48 30.28
N ASP A 119 19.00 -14.21 30.50
CA ASP A 119 19.90 -13.13 30.95
C ASP A 119 20.95 -12.65 29.91
N SER A 120 21.01 -13.19 28.69
CA SER A 120 21.95 -12.76 27.64
C SER A 120 21.43 -11.65 26.75
N TYR A 121 20.15 -11.33 26.83
CA TYR A 121 19.41 -10.48 25.89
C TYR A 121 18.92 -9.19 26.55
N ASP A 122 19.18 -8.04 25.91
CA ASP A 122 18.74 -6.73 26.39
C ASP A 122 17.28 -6.44 26.00
N HIS A 123 16.34 -6.99 26.78
CA HIS A 123 14.89 -6.81 26.57
C HIS A 123 14.48 -5.33 26.51
N LEU A 124 15.06 -4.50 27.40
CA LEU A 124 14.67 -3.10 27.48
C LEU A 124 15.07 -2.35 26.22
N LEU A 125 16.27 -2.61 25.72
CA LEU A 125 16.76 -2.00 24.50
C LEU A 125 15.92 -2.39 23.28
N THR A 126 15.53 -3.65 23.17
CA THR A 126 14.65 -4.12 22.09
C THR A 126 13.30 -3.45 22.12
N ILE A 127 12.65 -3.39 23.28
CA ILE A 127 11.36 -2.71 23.44
C ILE A 127 11.49 -1.23 23.05
N MET A 128 12.59 -0.57 23.42
CA MET A 128 12.81 0.84 23.04
C MET A 128 12.98 1.01 21.53
N ILE A 129 13.77 0.16 20.87
CA ILE A 129 13.97 0.19 19.41
C ILE A 129 12.61 -0.05 18.69
N LEU A 130 11.85 -1.03 19.13
CA LEU A 130 10.53 -1.33 18.55
C LEU A 130 9.51 -0.19 18.74
N LYS A 131 9.53 0.48 19.90
CA LYS A 131 8.71 1.68 20.10
C LYS A 131 9.12 2.82 19.16
N ILE A 132 10.43 3.05 18.98
CA ILE A 132 10.93 4.05 18.01
C ILE A 132 10.46 3.67 16.60
N TYR A 133 10.61 2.40 16.21
CA TYR A 133 10.14 1.90 14.92
C TYR A 133 8.63 2.12 14.74
N ASN A 134 7.81 1.69 15.69
CA ASN A 134 6.34 1.85 15.61
C ASN A 134 5.92 3.33 15.54
N ASN A 135 6.56 4.21 16.31
CA ASN A 135 6.31 5.65 16.23
C ASN A 135 6.69 6.20 14.87
N PHE A 136 7.82 5.76 14.31
CA PHE A 136 8.27 6.22 13.00
C PHE A 136 7.37 5.71 11.87
N VAL A 137 6.94 4.45 11.91
CA VAL A 137 5.91 3.91 10.99
C VAL A 137 4.60 4.71 11.09
N GLY A 138 4.19 5.08 12.31
CA GLY A 138 3.02 5.94 12.51
C GLY A 138 3.15 7.28 11.78
N LEU A 139 4.28 7.96 11.97
CA LEU A 139 4.57 9.23 11.29
C LEU A 139 4.66 9.10 9.77
N MET A 140 5.27 8.01 9.27
CA MET A 140 5.30 7.72 7.83
C MET A 140 3.89 7.53 7.27
N ASN A 141 3.06 6.74 7.95
CA ASN A 141 1.68 6.49 7.54
C ASN A 141 0.83 7.77 7.52
N GLU A 142 1.01 8.68 8.49
CA GLU A 142 0.35 9.99 8.49
C GLU A 142 0.76 10.83 7.28
N ASN A 143 2.05 10.82 6.91
CA ASN A 143 2.56 11.52 5.73
C ASN A 143 2.14 10.89 4.39
N GLU A 144 1.75 9.62 4.37
CA GLU A 144 1.30 8.92 3.16
C GLU A 144 -0.18 9.10 2.85
N ARG A 145 -0.96 9.68 3.78
CA ARG A 145 -2.42 9.75 3.67
C ARG A 145 -2.96 11.16 3.49
N ASP A 146 -4.12 11.24 2.83
CA ASP A 146 -4.95 12.43 2.78
C ASP A 146 -5.67 12.62 4.12
N THR A 147 -5.55 13.81 4.70
CA THR A 147 -6.04 14.11 6.05
C THR A 147 -7.56 14.09 6.18
N LEU A 148 -8.30 14.37 5.10
CA LEU A 148 -9.76 14.33 5.10
C LEU A 148 -10.27 12.89 4.94
N THR A 149 -9.81 12.16 3.92
CA THR A 149 -10.40 10.88 3.53
C THR A 149 -9.72 9.67 4.13
N GLY A 150 -8.47 9.81 4.61
CA GLY A 150 -7.64 8.71 5.09
C GLY A 150 -7.12 7.77 3.98
N LEU A 151 -7.46 8.02 2.72
CA LEU A 151 -6.87 7.34 1.57
C LEU A 151 -5.40 7.72 1.40
N LEU A 152 -4.66 6.99 0.57
CA LEU A 152 -3.30 7.40 0.22
C LEU A 152 -3.33 8.75 -0.51
N ASN A 153 -2.30 9.58 -0.32
CA ASN A 153 -2.21 10.89 -0.96
C ASN A 153 -1.45 10.83 -2.30
N ARG A 154 -1.46 11.94 -3.04
CA ARG A 154 -0.79 12.08 -4.35
C ARG A 154 0.71 11.76 -4.29
N LYS A 155 1.41 12.20 -3.24
CA LYS A 155 2.85 11.94 -3.08
C LYS A 155 3.15 10.44 -3.00
N THR A 156 2.32 9.72 -2.27
CA THR A 156 2.44 8.26 -2.15
C THR A 156 2.13 7.56 -3.47
N PHE A 157 1.20 8.08 -4.27
CA PHE A 157 0.91 7.57 -5.60
C PHE A 157 2.16 7.59 -6.49
N ASP A 158 2.89 8.71 -6.55
CA ASP A 158 4.09 8.85 -7.39
C ASP A 158 5.16 7.79 -7.05
N GLN A 159 5.30 7.45 -5.77
CA GLN A 159 6.21 6.39 -5.33
C GLN A 159 5.72 4.99 -5.73
N LYS A 160 4.42 4.72 -5.53
CA LYS A 160 3.85 3.38 -5.77
C LYS A 160 3.78 3.04 -7.25
N ILE A 161 3.38 3.97 -8.12
CA ILE A 161 3.32 3.72 -9.56
C ILE A 161 4.71 3.44 -10.15
N ASN A 162 5.73 4.20 -9.73
CA ASN A 162 7.11 3.98 -10.17
C ASN A 162 7.63 2.61 -9.70
N GLY A 163 7.28 2.19 -8.48
CA GLY A 163 7.59 0.85 -7.98
C GLY A 163 6.93 -0.27 -8.79
N ILE A 164 5.67 -0.09 -9.22
CA ILE A 164 4.96 -1.06 -10.09
C ILE A 164 5.65 -1.14 -11.44
N ILE A 165 5.95 0.00 -12.08
CA ILE A 165 6.64 0.06 -13.38
C ILE A 165 8.00 -0.65 -13.30
N SER A 166 8.81 -0.36 -12.28
CA SER A 166 10.12 -1.01 -12.07
C SER A 166 9.97 -2.52 -11.90
N ASN A 167 9.01 -2.99 -11.09
CA ASN A 167 8.76 -4.41 -10.89
C ASN A 167 8.34 -5.13 -12.17
N LEU A 168 7.59 -4.46 -13.06
CA LEU A 168 7.21 -4.99 -14.36
C LEU A 168 8.41 -5.09 -15.31
N GLN A 169 9.39 -4.17 -15.20
CA GLN A 169 10.64 -4.20 -15.98
C GLN A 169 11.59 -5.30 -15.53
N ASP A 170 11.65 -5.59 -14.22
CA ASP A 170 12.58 -6.54 -13.61
C ASP A 170 12.20 -8.01 -13.80
N ILE A 171 11.07 -8.34 -14.46
CA ILE A 171 10.67 -9.70 -14.77
C ILE A 171 11.36 -10.16 -16.07
N PRO A 172 12.57 -10.77 -16.03
CA PRO A 172 13.19 -11.31 -17.22
C PRO A 172 12.44 -12.58 -17.60
N ASN A 173 11.71 -12.58 -18.70
CA ASN A 173 11.22 -13.79 -19.42
C ASN A 173 10.68 -14.92 -18.55
N ARG A 174 9.95 -14.67 -17.48
CA ARG A 174 9.12 -15.71 -16.86
C ARG A 174 7.99 -15.99 -17.84
N ARG A 175 7.91 -17.26 -18.25
CA ARG A 175 6.88 -17.79 -19.14
C ARG A 175 5.51 -17.27 -18.72
N ILE A 176 4.82 -16.72 -19.69
CA ILE A 176 3.49 -16.09 -19.68
C ILE A 176 2.35 -17.02 -19.17
N GLU A 177 2.65 -18.12 -18.50
CA GLU A 177 1.67 -19.18 -18.25
C GLU A 177 1.18 -19.35 -16.81
N ASP A 178 1.73 -18.62 -15.81
CA ASP A 178 1.29 -18.77 -14.43
C ASP A 178 0.91 -17.44 -13.77
N ASN A 179 -0.39 -17.10 -13.75
CA ASN A 179 -1.06 -16.07 -12.95
C ASN A 179 -0.73 -14.61 -13.30
N GLU A 180 -0.97 -14.18 -14.51
CA GLU A 180 -0.75 -12.80 -14.95
C GLU A 180 -1.93 -11.89 -14.61
N ASN A 181 -1.91 -11.31 -13.43
CA ASN A 181 -2.69 -10.10 -13.20
C ASN A 181 -1.99 -8.92 -13.90
N LEU A 182 -2.67 -8.32 -14.85
CA LEU A 182 -2.25 -7.06 -15.47
C LEU A 182 -2.43 -5.92 -14.47
N ALA A 183 -1.54 -4.93 -14.53
CA ALA A 183 -1.63 -3.73 -13.71
C ALA A 183 -2.40 -2.63 -14.44
N TYR A 184 -3.26 -1.91 -13.72
CA TYR A 184 -4.11 -0.84 -14.27
C TYR A 184 -4.06 0.41 -13.41
N LEU A 185 -4.11 1.55 -14.07
CA LEU A 185 -4.31 2.87 -13.48
C LEU A 185 -5.73 3.35 -13.83
N ALA A 186 -6.52 3.74 -12.84
CA ALA A 186 -7.82 4.36 -13.03
C ALA A 186 -7.91 5.70 -12.30
N ILE A 187 -8.51 6.69 -12.96
CA ILE A 187 -8.81 8.01 -12.40
C ILE A 187 -10.32 8.14 -12.29
N PHE A 188 -10.79 8.59 -11.13
CA PHE A 188 -12.18 8.79 -10.81
C PHE A 188 -12.43 10.27 -10.49
N ASP A 189 -13.57 10.77 -10.91
CA ASP A 189 -13.99 12.12 -10.58
C ASP A 189 -15.49 12.14 -10.29
N ILE A 190 -15.86 12.80 -9.20
CA ILE A 190 -17.25 12.91 -8.76
C ILE A 190 -18.00 13.88 -9.67
N ASP A 191 -18.97 13.37 -10.40
CA ASP A 191 -19.74 14.15 -11.37
C ASP A 191 -20.46 15.33 -10.69
N HIS A 192 -20.24 16.52 -11.25
CA HIS A 192 -20.87 17.77 -10.76
C HIS A 192 -20.56 18.15 -9.30
N PHE A 193 -19.42 17.73 -8.75
CA PHE A 193 -19.05 17.99 -7.35
C PHE A 193 -19.01 19.49 -7.02
N LYS A 194 -18.56 20.33 -7.96
CA LYS A 194 -18.63 21.79 -7.80
C LYS A 194 -20.04 22.26 -7.49
N ARG A 195 -21.07 21.70 -8.14
CA ARG A 195 -22.48 22.04 -7.86
C ARG A 195 -22.89 21.63 -6.45
N VAL A 196 -22.35 20.52 -5.92
CA VAL A 196 -22.58 20.13 -4.52
C VAL A 196 -22.04 21.21 -3.58
N ASN A 197 -20.77 21.62 -3.79
CA ASN A 197 -20.16 22.68 -2.98
C ASN A 197 -20.93 24.04 -3.08
N ASP A 198 -21.30 24.42 -4.30
CA ASP A 198 -22.01 25.69 -4.55
C ASP A 198 -23.42 25.69 -3.94
N THR A 199 -24.07 24.53 -3.84
CA THR A 199 -25.46 24.40 -3.34
C THR A 199 -25.51 24.19 -1.83
N TYR A 200 -24.65 23.33 -1.29
CA TYR A 200 -24.72 22.86 0.10
C TYR A 200 -23.55 23.33 0.98
N GLY A 201 -22.56 23.99 0.38
CA GLY A 201 -21.35 24.45 1.06
C GLY A 201 -20.27 23.37 1.16
N HIS A 202 -19.03 23.83 1.41
CA HIS A 202 -17.85 22.97 1.45
C HIS A 202 -17.91 21.89 2.54
N LEU A 203 -18.57 22.15 3.67
CA LEU A 203 -18.69 21.16 4.75
C LEU A 203 -19.47 19.91 4.29
N ILE A 204 -20.53 20.11 3.53
CA ILE A 204 -21.31 19.00 2.95
C ILE A 204 -20.52 18.34 1.80
N GLY A 205 -19.76 19.12 1.02
CA GLY A 205 -18.83 18.58 0.04
C GLY A 205 -17.79 17.65 0.67
N ASP A 206 -17.22 18.05 1.82
CA ASP A 206 -16.28 17.21 2.57
C ASP A 206 -16.95 15.93 3.09
N GLU A 207 -18.21 15.97 3.53
CA GLU A 207 -18.98 14.78 3.89
C GLU A 207 -19.18 13.84 2.70
N VAL A 208 -19.48 14.37 1.51
CA VAL A 208 -19.56 13.60 0.27
C VAL A 208 -18.23 12.91 -0.05
N LEU A 209 -17.11 13.63 0.05
CA LEU A 209 -15.77 13.06 -0.16
C LEU A 209 -15.45 11.94 0.83
N LEU A 210 -15.80 12.11 2.10
CA LEU A 210 -15.63 11.10 3.14
C LEU A 210 -16.45 9.83 2.84
N LEU A 211 -17.73 9.99 2.51
CA LEU A 211 -18.61 8.85 2.19
C LEU A 211 -18.19 8.17 0.89
N PHE A 212 -17.79 8.95 -0.12
CA PHE A 212 -17.25 8.40 -1.37
C PHE A 212 -16.01 7.55 -1.13
N SER A 213 -15.06 8.06 -0.35
CA SER A 213 -13.84 7.31 0.00
C SER A 213 -14.14 6.04 0.80
N GLN A 214 -15.12 6.06 1.69
CA GLN A 214 -15.58 4.85 2.40
C GLN A 214 -16.16 3.81 1.44
N GLN A 215 -16.94 4.23 0.42
CA GLN A 215 -17.44 3.31 -0.62
C GLN A 215 -16.29 2.71 -1.44
N MET A 216 -15.23 3.47 -1.74
CA MET A 216 -14.03 2.93 -2.38
C MET A 216 -13.39 1.84 -1.53
N VAL A 217 -13.11 2.12 -0.26
CA VAL A 217 -12.50 1.15 0.69
C VAL A 217 -13.36 -0.11 0.86
N ASN A 218 -14.69 0.03 0.86
CA ASN A 218 -15.60 -1.10 1.01
C ASN A 218 -15.75 -1.94 -0.27
N THR A 219 -15.46 -1.35 -1.44
CA THR A 219 -15.69 -2.00 -2.75
C THR A 219 -14.44 -2.68 -3.28
N PHE A 220 -13.28 -2.03 -3.13
CA PHE A 220 -12.00 -2.50 -3.63
C PHE A 220 -11.30 -3.41 -2.61
N ARG A 221 -10.36 -4.23 -3.06
CA ARG A 221 -9.65 -5.21 -2.22
C ARG A 221 -8.56 -4.51 -1.40
N ASP A 222 -8.12 -5.14 -0.31
CA ASP A 222 -7.02 -4.62 0.51
C ASP A 222 -5.70 -4.45 -0.27
N ASN A 223 -5.49 -5.20 -1.35
CA ASN A 223 -4.31 -5.10 -2.22
C ASN A 223 -4.44 -4.03 -3.31
N ASP A 224 -5.64 -3.48 -3.51
CA ASP A 224 -5.86 -2.36 -4.42
C ASP A 224 -5.42 -1.07 -3.72
N LEU A 225 -4.63 -0.26 -4.41
CA LEU A 225 -4.12 0.99 -3.84
C LEU A 225 -5.01 2.15 -4.30
N ILE A 226 -5.64 2.81 -3.34
CA ILE A 226 -6.58 3.91 -3.61
C ILE A 226 -6.04 5.20 -3.02
N PHE A 227 -6.05 6.24 -3.83
CA PHE A 227 -5.47 7.55 -3.54
C PHE A 227 -6.50 8.65 -3.72
N ARG A 228 -6.37 9.72 -2.94
CA ARG A 228 -6.97 11.01 -3.27
C ARG A 228 -5.91 11.91 -3.89
N PHE A 229 -6.14 12.32 -5.13
CA PHE A 229 -5.18 13.11 -5.90
C PHE A 229 -5.28 14.60 -5.56
N GLY A 230 -6.49 15.07 -5.29
CA GLY A 230 -6.80 16.44 -4.88
C GLY A 230 -8.26 16.78 -5.19
N GLY A 231 -8.84 17.73 -4.46
CA GLY A 231 -10.23 18.14 -4.68
C GLY A 231 -11.18 16.94 -4.69
N GLU A 232 -11.79 16.69 -5.84
CA GLU A 232 -12.79 15.65 -6.13
C GLU A 232 -12.23 14.46 -6.92
N GLU A 233 -10.90 14.44 -7.15
CA GLU A 233 -10.21 13.43 -7.96
C GLU A 233 -9.61 12.33 -7.10
N PHE A 234 -9.89 11.08 -7.48
CA PHE A 234 -9.36 9.87 -6.87
C PHE A 234 -8.65 9.01 -7.92
N VAL A 235 -7.65 8.28 -7.48
CA VAL A 235 -6.88 7.39 -8.34
C VAL A 235 -6.80 6.01 -7.72
N GLY A 236 -6.79 4.97 -8.56
CA GLY A 236 -6.61 3.61 -8.13
C GLY A 236 -5.55 2.89 -8.95
N LEU A 237 -4.74 2.06 -8.30
CA LEU A 237 -3.83 1.11 -8.92
C LEU A 237 -4.33 -0.30 -8.60
N PHE A 238 -4.58 -1.09 -9.63
CA PHE A 238 -5.28 -2.36 -9.55
C PHE A 238 -4.53 -3.48 -10.24
N TYR A 239 -4.78 -4.72 -9.81
CA TYR A 239 -4.33 -5.91 -10.50
C TYR A 239 -5.55 -6.77 -10.89
N CYS A 240 -5.73 -6.96 -12.20
CA CYS A 240 -6.82 -7.75 -12.76
C CYS A 240 -6.33 -8.68 -13.88
N PRO A 241 -6.99 -9.83 -14.09
CA PRO A 241 -6.56 -10.80 -15.10
C PRO A 241 -6.81 -10.34 -16.55
N SER A 242 -7.70 -9.37 -16.79
CA SER A 242 -7.99 -8.85 -18.13
C SER A 242 -8.67 -7.48 -18.08
N ASP A 243 -8.69 -6.79 -19.22
CA ASP A 243 -9.36 -5.51 -19.41
C ASP A 243 -10.86 -5.62 -19.09
N GLN A 244 -11.51 -6.70 -19.51
CA GLN A 244 -12.93 -6.96 -19.23
C GLN A 244 -13.17 -7.11 -17.73
N ALA A 245 -12.28 -7.82 -17.01
CA ALA A 245 -12.40 -7.96 -15.57
C ALA A 245 -12.22 -6.62 -14.87
N MET A 246 -11.27 -5.77 -15.33
CA MET A 246 -11.09 -4.43 -14.78
C MET A 246 -12.30 -3.55 -15.03
N THR A 247 -12.85 -3.54 -16.24
CA THR A 247 -14.07 -2.83 -16.59
C THR A 247 -15.24 -3.23 -15.69
N LEU A 248 -15.39 -4.53 -15.40
CA LEU A 248 -16.45 -5.02 -14.49
C LEU A 248 -16.24 -4.51 -13.04
N VAL A 249 -15.01 -4.52 -12.54
CA VAL A 249 -14.69 -4.02 -11.20
C VAL A 249 -15.02 -2.53 -11.07
N LEU A 250 -14.58 -1.71 -12.04
CA LEU A 250 -14.85 -0.27 -12.05
C LEU A 250 -16.33 0.05 -12.21
N ASN A 251 -17.04 -0.66 -13.11
CA ASN A 251 -18.49 -0.50 -13.28
C ASN A 251 -19.28 -0.94 -12.03
N ARG A 252 -18.82 -1.95 -11.30
CA ARG A 252 -19.42 -2.30 -10.00
C ARG A 252 -19.34 -1.13 -9.03
N PHE A 253 -18.19 -0.50 -8.89
CA PHE A 253 -18.03 0.67 -8.04
C PHE A 253 -18.91 1.84 -8.51
N ARG A 254 -18.87 2.17 -9.80
CA ARG A 254 -19.73 3.20 -10.39
C ARG A 254 -21.20 3.00 -10.02
N LYS A 255 -21.70 1.76 -10.17
CA LYS A 255 -23.10 1.40 -9.83
C LYS A 255 -23.38 1.51 -8.32
N ILE A 256 -22.43 1.21 -7.47
CA ILE A 256 -22.57 1.40 -6.02
C ILE A 256 -22.75 2.88 -5.71
N ILE A 257 -21.94 3.77 -6.29
CA ILE A 257 -22.06 5.22 -6.11
C ILE A 257 -23.39 5.74 -6.66
N GLU A 258 -23.78 5.36 -7.87
CA GLU A 258 -25.06 5.72 -8.48
C GLU A 258 -26.27 5.36 -7.59
N ASN A 259 -26.20 4.23 -6.90
CA ASN A 259 -27.27 3.77 -6.03
C ASN A 259 -27.16 4.25 -4.59
N PHE A 260 -25.99 4.75 -4.17
CA PHE A 260 -25.79 5.27 -2.83
C PHE A 260 -26.56 6.60 -2.65
N ASN A 261 -27.19 6.77 -1.48
CA ASN A 261 -27.90 8.00 -1.15
C ASN A 261 -27.04 8.83 -0.18
N PHE A 262 -26.39 9.85 -0.72
CA PHE A 262 -25.59 10.75 0.09
C PHE A 262 -26.51 11.61 0.95
N PRO A 263 -26.28 11.71 2.26
CA PRO A 263 -27.08 12.58 3.14
C PRO A 263 -27.16 13.99 2.59
N GLN A 264 -28.31 14.63 2.69
CA GLN A 264 -28.62 16.01 2.24
C GLN A 264 -28.50 16.25 0.72
N VAL A 265 -27.55 15.59 0.02
CA VAL A 265 -27.27 15.80 -1.41
C VAL A 265 -28.12 14.88 -2.31
N GLY A 266 -28.45 13.69 -1.81
CA GLY A 266 -29.17 12.67 -2.59
C GLY A 266 -28.23 11.86 -3.49
N LYS A 267 -28.53 11.83 -4.80
CA LYS A 267 -27.75 11.03 -5.75
C LYS A 267 -26.58 11.80 -6.33
N VAL A 268 -25.43 11.13 -6.32
CA VAL A 268 -24.20 11.58 -6.95
C VAL A 268 -23.70 10.45 -7.85
N THR A 269 -23.07 10.78 -8.96
CA THR A 269 -22.47 9.80 -9.86
C THR A 269 -20.96 10.01 -9.97
N VAL A 270 -20.29 9.07 -10.59
CA VAL A 270 -18.83 9.10 -10.82
C VAL A 270 -18.50 8.73 -12.25
N SER A 271 -17.62 9.50 -12.86
CA SER A 271 -16.98 9.14 -14.12
C SER A 271 -15.60 8.55 -13.85
N CYS A 272 -15.19 7.59 -14.67
CA CYS A 272 -13.92 6.91 -14.53
C CYS A 272 -13.25 6.71 -15.89
N GLY A 273 -11.95 7.06 -15.97
CA GLY A 273 -11.09 6.69 -17.07
C GLY A 273 -9.98 5.77 -16.59
N PHE A 274 -9.62 4.76 -17.37
CA PHE A 274 -8.54 3.85 -17.00
C PHE A 274 -7.69 3.41 -18.18
N THR A 275 -6.45 3.01 -17.89
CA THR A 275 -5.48 2.48 -18.84
C THR A 275 -4.70 1.32 -18.24
N LYS A 276 -4.14 0.47 -19.07
CA LYS A 276 -3.23 -0.59 -18.66
C LYS A 276 -1.84 0.01 -18.37
N ILE A 277 -1.19 -0.40 -17.30
CA ILE A 277 0.18 0.02 -16.99
C ILE A 277 1.16 -0.79 -17.85
N ASP A 278 1.86 -0.09 -18.74
CA ASP A 278 2.94 -0.65 -19.51
C ASP A 278 4.28 -0.37 -18.82
N ALA A 279 5.15 -1.37 -18.76
CA ALA A 279 6.47 -1.29 -18.14
C ALA A 279 7.42 -0.29 -18.84
N PHE A 280 7.18 0.03 -20.11
CA PHE A 280 8.03 0.92 -20.90
C PHE A 280 7.49 2.33 -21.01
N GLU A 281 6.33 2.62 -20.40
CA GLU A 281 5.73 3.95 -20.41
C GLU A 281 6.09 4.72 -19.13
N LEU A 282 6.18 6.05 -19.28
CA LEU A 282 6.37 6.96 -18.14
C LEU A 282 5.06 7.07 -17.35
N SER A 283 5.16 7.21 -16.04
CA SER A 283 3.99 7.41 -15.16
C SER A 283 3.13 8.61 -15.56
N THR A 284 3.74 9.69 -16.05
CA THR A 284 3.03 10.87 -16.58
C THR A 284 2.16 10.53 -17.78
N LYS A 285 2.68 9.74 -18.71
CA LYS A 285 1.93 9.33 -19.92
C LYS A 285 0.75 8.42 -19.56
N LEU A 286 0.93 7.51 -18.59
CA LEU A 286 -0.15 6.66 -18.09
C LEU A 286 -1.26 7.48 -17.42
N ILE A 287 -0.90 8.53 -16.67
CA ILE A 287 -1.86 9.47 -16.10
C ILE A 287 -2.63 10.19 -17.21
N ASP A 288 -1.93 10.73 -18.20
CA ASP A 288 -2.54 11.44 -19.34
C ASP A 288 -3.50 10.54 -20.14
N GLN A 289 -3.17 9.25 -20.32
CA GLN A 289 -4.05 8.28 -20.97
C GLN A 289 -5.33 8.05 -20.18
N ALA A 290 -5.22 7.81 -18.88
CA ALA A 290 -6.39 7.61 -18.01
C ALA A 290 -7.23 8.89 -17.90
N ASP A 291 -6.61 10.07 -17.84
CA ASP A 291 -7.31 11.36 -17.82
C ASP A 291 -8.05 11.64 -19.15
N THR A 292 -7.42 11.32 -20.28
CA THR A 292 -8.07 11.40 -21.59
C THR A 292 -9.33 10.53 -21.66
N ALA A 293 -9.27 9.31 -21.14
CA ALA A 293 -10.43 8.42 -21.05
C ALA A 293 -11.50 8.96 -20.08
N LEU A 294 -11.11 9.55 -18.95
CA LEU A 294 -12.00 10.21 -18.02
C LEU A 294 -12.69 11.44 -18.66
N TYR A 295 -11.92 12.25 -19.38
CA TYR A 295 -12.46 13.40 -20.11
C TYR A 295 -13.50 12.98 -21.14
N HIS A 296 -13.23 11.87 -21.88
CA HIS A 296 -14.21 11.30 -22.79
C HIS A 296 -15.49 10.87 -22.03
N ALA A 297 -15.37 10.20 -20.87
CA ALA A 297 -16.51 9.83 -20.05
C ALA A 297 -17.35 11.05 -19.63
N LYS A 298 -16.68 12.13 -19.17
CA LYS A 298 -17.36 13.37 -18.76
C LYS A 298 -18.10 14.07 -19.91
N ASN A 299 -17.58 14.04 -21.13
CA ASN A 299 -18.19 14.70 -22.29
C ASN A 299 -19.29 13.86 -22.95
N ASN A 300 -19.31 12.55 -22.73
CA ASN A 300 -20.30 11.66 -23.35
C ASN A 300 -21.38 11.18 -22.35
N GLY A 301 -21.81 12.04 -21.44
CA GLY A 301 -22.95 11.80 -20.57
C GLY A 301 -22.63 11.51 -19.11
N ARG A 302 -21.34 11.44 -18.73
CA ARG A 302 -20.89 11.13 -17.36
C ARG A 302 -21.35 9.76 -16.86
N ASN A 303 -21.19 9.48 -15.59
CA ASN A 303 -21.64 8.22 -14.96
C ASN A 303 -21.25 6.97 -15.74
N GLN A 304 -20.02 6.89 -16.21
CA GLN A 304 -19.53 5.80 -17.04
C GLN A 304 -18.04 5.54 -16.81
N VAL A 305 -17.60 4.38 -17.26
CA VAL A 305 -16.23 3.90 -17.23
C VAL A 305 -15.73 3.79 -18.65
N CYS A 306 -14.61 4.45 -18.98
CA CYS A 306 -13.99 4.39 -20.29
C CYS A 306 -12.56 3.86 -20.18
N GLN A 307 -12.19 2.96 -21.10
CA GLN A 307 -10.82 2.48 -21.25
C GLN A 307 -10.12 3.23 -22.37
N HIS A 308 -8.89 3.70 -22.12
CA HIS A 308 -8.13 4.47 -23.11
C HIS A 308 -7.86 3.65 -24.39
N GLU A 309 -7.41 2.40 -24.26
CA GLU A 309 -7.08 1.51 -25.38
C GLU A 309 -8.34 1.16 -26.22
N GLU A 310 -9.50 1.01 -25.59
CA GLU A 310 -10.76 0.76 -26.27
C GLU A 310 -11.20 1.99 -27.08
N LEU A 311 -11.04 3.19 -26.55
CA LEU A 311 -11.34 4.44 -27.23
C LEU A 311 -10.48 4.64 -28.47
N ILE A 312 -9.19 4.30 -28.41
CA ILE A 312 -8.27 4.34 -29.56
C ILE A 312 -8.71 3.29 -30.60
N SER A 313 -8.91 2.05 -30.19
CA SER A 313 -9.25 0.95 -31.11
C SER A 313 -10.59 1.16 -31.82
N SER A 314 -11.51 1.89 -31.20
CA SER A 314 -12.81 2.28 -31.78
C SER A 314 -12.76 3.56 -32.62
N GLY A 315 -11.58 4.22 -32.72
CA GLY A 315 -11.40 5.46 -33.47
C GLY A 315 -12.05 6.70 -32.84
N LEU A 316 -12.41 6.62 -31.56
CA LEU A 316 -12.97 7.74 -30.78
C LEU A 316 -11.89 8.69 -30.25
N LEU A 317 -10.64 8.22 -30.19
CA LEU A 317 -9.44 9.01 -29.91
C LEU A 317 -8.38 8.75 -30.98
N GLU A 318 -7.66 9.80 -31.38
CA GLU A 318 -6.50 9.66 -32.24
C GLU A 318 -5.29 9.19 -31.42
N HIS A 319 -4.44 8.34 -32.00
CA HIS A 319 -3.12 8.06 -31.46
C HIS A 319 -2.32 9.36 -31.41
N SER A 320 -2.15 9.96 -30.26
CA SER A 320 -1.20 11.06 -30.12
C SER A 320 0.21 10.48 -30.02
N ASP A 321 0.83 10.15 -31.16
CA ASP A 321 2.28 10.05 -31.27
C ASP A 321 2.85 11.47 -31.20
N ASN A 322 2.85 12.06 -30.02
CA ASN A 322 3.64 13.25 -29.75
C ASN A 322 5.12 12.82 -29.66
N THR A 323 5.71 12.59 -30.84
CA THR A 323 7.13 12.84 -31.02
C THR A 323 7.29 14.35 -30.89
N GLY A 324 7.52 14.80 -29.65
CA GLY A 324 7.88 16.19 -29.40
C GLY A 324 9.13 16.51 -30.18
N GLU A 325 8.99 17.20 -31.30
CA GLU A 325 10.07 17.99 -31.89
C GLU A 325 10.48 19.02 -30.86
N ILE A 326 11.62 18.79 -30.22
CA ILE A 326 12.28 19.78 -29.37
C ILE A 326 12.78 20.85 -30.34
N GLU A 327 12.01 21.91 -30.55
CA GLU A 327 12.55 23.16 -31.10
C GLU A 327 13.49 23.75 -30.06
N LEU A 328 14.78 23.55 -30.29
CA LEU A 328 15.87 24.23 -29.57
C LEU A 328 15.91 25.70 -30.06
N PHE A 329 15.44 26.62 -29.21
CA PHE A 329 15.75 28.04 -29.29
C PHE A 329 16.79 28.41 -28.25
#